data_f315f1184ed130970ed77a156c209351
#
_entry.id   f315f1184ed130970ed77a156c209351
#
_cell.length_a   1.000
_cell.length_b   1.000
_cell.length_c   1.000
_cell.angle_alpha   90.00
_cell.angle_beta   90.00
_cell.angle_gamma   90.00
#
_symmetry.space_group_name_H-M   'P 1'
#
loop_
_entity.id
_entity.type
_entity.pdbx_description
1 polymer ?
#
loop_
_entity_poly.entity_id
_entity_poly.type
_entity_poly.pdbx_seq_one_letter_code
_entity_poly.pdbx_strand_id
1 'polypeptide(L)'
;LGMFFVNKKFPFLESLKVILDEHELNLIALRELKFDESILGEMAKKSCPQILQIFVENKKRTDSSDQLDVNLYKAKKLFDKKFDFERELYCCSFSADTVVYKGLVMPSEFDSFYTDLSDTSHRTASVMFHIRFSTNTSPKWHLAQPYRVIAHNGEINTISGNRNWALARMNNLSSKRFGNMRKYQPLAVSYTHLTLPTIA
;
A
#
# COMPACT_ATOMS: atom_id res chain seq x y z
N LEU A 1 1.81 8.67 -7.73
CA LEU A 1 2.22 7.33 -8.09
C LEU A 1 1.58 6.31 -7.17
N GLY A 2 1.01 5.26 -7.74
CA GLY A 2 0.50 4.10 -7.00
C GLY A 2 1.37 2.87 -7.26
N MET A 3 1.61 2.06 -6.22
CA MET A 3 2.23 0.75 -6.29
C MET A 3 1.22 -0.29 -5.83
N PHE A 4 0.97 -1.29 -6.66
CA PHE A 4 -0.06 -2.30 -6.42
C PHE A 4 0.46 -3.71 -6.60
N PHE A 5 0.07 -4.59 -5.70
CA PHE A 5 0.11 -6.03 -5.90
C PHE A 5 -1.26 -6.50 -6.38
N VAL A 6 -1.30 -7.14 -7.52
CA VAL A 6 -2.56 -7.54 -8.16
C VAL A 6 -2.53 -9.04 -8.45
N ASN A 7 -3.60 -9.74 -8.13
CA ASN A 7 -3.73 -11.13 -8.52
C ASN A 7 -3.81 -11.21 -10.05
N LYS A 8 -3.04 -12.10 -10.66
CA LYS A 8 -2.96 -12.27 -12.13
C LYS A 8 -4.31 -12.50 -12.82
N LYS A 9 -5.32 -12.96 -12.07
CA LYS A 9 -6.68 -13.23 -12.58
C LYS A 9 -7.68 -12.11 -12.29
N PHE A 10 -7.27 -11.07 -11.58
CA PHE A 10 -8.18 -10.00 -11.16
C PHE A 10 -8.31 -8.92 -12.25
N PRO A 11 -9.54 -8.50 -12.62
CA PRO A 11 -9.76 -7.46 -13.63
C PRO A 11 -9.49 -6.06 -13.09
N PHE A 12 -8.22 -5.78 -12.84
CA PHE A 12 -7.76 -4.58 -12.14
C PHE A 12 -8.18 -3.27 -12.80
N LEU A 13 -8.05 -3.17 -14.12
CA LEU A 13 -8.25 -1.91 -14.86
C LEU A 13 -9.67 -1.34 -14.72
N GLU A 14 -10.68 -2.20 -14.76
CA GLU A 14 -12.06 -1.74 -14.59
C GLU A 14 -12.31 -1.20 -13.21
N SER A 15 -11.86 -1.94 -12.19
CA SER A 15 -11.98 -1.52 -10.79
C SER A 15 -11.20 -0.25 -10.50
N LEU A 16 -10.01 -0.11 -11.11
CA LEU A 16 -9.18 1.08 -11.00
C LEU A 16 -9.90 2.32 -11.55
N LYS A 17 -10.41 2.25 -12.78
CA LYS A 17 -11.08 3.37 -13.43
C LYS A 17 -12.25 3.91 -12.60
N VAL A 18 -13.09 3.02 -12.07
CA VAL A 18 -14.23 3.42 -11.24
C VAL A 18 -13.75 4.21 -10.00
N ILE A 19 -12.73 3.69 -9.30
CA ILE A 19 -12.24 4.34 -8.08
C ILE A 19 -11.54 5.67 -8.36
N LEU A 20 -10.77 5.75 -9.46
CA LEU A 20 -10.15 7.00 -9.85
C LEU A 20 -11.19 8.06 -10.21
N ASP A 21 -12.24 7.64 -10.93
CA ASP A 21 -13.33 8.53 -11.33
C ASP A 21 -14.10 9.10 -10.14
N GLU A 22 -14.44 8.26 -9.16
CA GLU A 22 -15.09 8.66 -7.90
C GLU A 22 -14.27 9.67 -7.08
N HIS A 23 -12.95 9.71 -7.30
CA HIS A 23 -12.03 10.57 -6.55
C HIS A 23 -11.36 11.66 -7.37
N GLU A 24 -11.97 12.05 -8.49
CA GLU A 24 -11.48 13.16 -9.33
C GLU A 24 -10.04 12.96 -9.80
N LEU A 25 -9.65 11.72 -10.13
CA LEU A 25 -8.34 11.34 -10.63
C LEU A 25 -8.42 10.83 -12.07
N ASN A 26 -7.43 11.19 -12.89
CA ASN A 26 -7.21 10.64 -14.23
C ASN A 26 -6.03 9.68 -14.22
N LEU A 27 -6.17 8.54 -14.88
CA LEU A 27 -5.05 7.65 -15.15
C LEU A 27 -4.21 8.23 -16.30
N ILE A 28 -2.94 8.51 -16.03
CA ILE A 28 -1.97 8.97 -17.06
C ILE A 28 -1.31 7.77 -17.72
N ALA A 29 -0.80 6.84 -16.91
CA ALA A 29 -0.09 5.66 -17.39
C ALA A 29 -0.19 4.50 -16.40
N LEU A 30 -0.02 3.30 -16.93
CA LEU A 30 0.12 2.07 -16.18
C LEU A 30 1.40 1.37 -16.64
N ARG A 31 2.22 0.95 -15.70
CA ARG A 31 3.43 0.19 -15.95
C ARG A 31 3.40 -1.11 -15.15
N GLU A 32 3.54 -2.23 -15.83
CA GLU A 32 3.82 -3.49 -15.18
C GLU A 32 5.33 -3.58 -14.92
N LEU A 33 5.71 -3.80 -13.67
CA LEU A 33 7.10 -4.02 -13.32
C LEU A 33 7.50 -5.43 -13.74
N LYS A 34 8.53 -5.50 -14.58
CA LYS A 34 9.19 -6.76 -14.93
C LYS A 34 10.29 -7.03 -13.93
N PHE A 35 10.34 -8.24 -13.44
CA PHE A 35 11.36 -8.71 -12.50
C PHE A 35 11.72 -10.16 -12.78
N ASP A 36 12.88 -10.57 -12.34
CA ASP A 36 13.33 -11.96 -12.48
C ASP A 36 12.76 -12.81 -11.34
N GLU A 37 11.76 -13.62 -11.65
CA GLU A 37 11.17 -14.56 -10.68
C GLU A 37 12.14 -15.68 -10.28
N SER A 38 13.27 -15.88 -10.97
CA SER A 38 14.21 -16.96 -10.67
C SER A 38 14.95 -16.75 -9.34
N ILE A 39 15.08 -15.49 -8.92
CA ILE A 39 15.71 -15.12 -7.64
C ILE A 39 14.80 -15.36 -6.43
N LEU A 40 13.52 -15.64 -6.66
CA LEU A 40 12.53 -15.86 -5.59
C LEU A 40 12.61 -17.30 -5.08
N GLY A 41 12.54 -17.46 -3.76
CA GLY A 41 12.31 -18.78 -3.17
C GLY A 41 10.93 -19.36 -3.56
N GLU A 42 10.78 -20.67 -3.52
CA GLU A 42 9.60 -21.41 -3.99
C GLU A 42 8.26 -20.87 -3.43
N MET A 43 8.20 -20.54 -2.13
CA MET A 43 6.99 -19.99 -1.52
C MET A 43 6.66 -18.60 -2.05
N ALA A 44 7.66 -17.74 -2.19
CA ALA A 44 7.51 -16.40 -2.71
C ALA A 44 7.05 -16.43 -4.18
N LYS A 45 7.64 -17.31 -4.98
CA LYS A 45 7.31 -17.50 -6.39
C LYS A 45 5.87 -17.96 -6.60
N LYS A 46 5.41 -18.96 -5.81
CA LYS A 46 4.02 -19.47 -5.90
C LYS A 46 2.95 -18.41 -5.61
N SER A 47 3.26 -17.46 -4.74
CA SER A 47 2.35 -16.40 -4.32
C SER A 47 2.68 -15.02 -4.92
N CYS A 48 3.61 -14.97 -5.88
CA CYS A 48 4.06 -13.73 -6.47
C CYS A 48 2.93 -13.04 -7.24
N PRO A 49 2.55 -11.82 -6.84
CA PRO A 49 1.54 -11.05 -7.52
C PRO A 49 2.11 -10.43 -8.81
N GLN A 50 1.23 -9.98 -9.68
CA GLN A 50 1.58 -8.96 -10.67
C GLN A 50 1.85 -7.64 -9.94
N ILE A 51 2.94 -6.96 -10.25
CA ILE A 51 3.31 -5.70 -9.63
C ILE A 51 3.06 -4.58 -10.62
N LEU A 52 2.14 -3.70 -10.29
CA LEU A 52 1.72 -2.61 -11.16
C LEU A 52 2.04 -1.25 -10.54
N GLN A 53 2.54 -0.35 -11.36
CA GLN A 53 2.62 1.07 -11.05
C GLN A 53 1.60 1.84 -11.88
N ILE A 54 0.88 2.74 -11.21
CA ILE A 54 -0.04 3.64 -11.89
C ILE A 54 0.37 5.10 -11.65
N PHE A 55 0.28 5.88 -12.70
CA PHE A 55 0.54 7.31 -12.68
C PHE A 55 -0.80 8.01 -12.89
N VAL A 56 -1.12 8.92 -11.98
CA VAL A 56 -2.39 9.65 -12.00
C VAL A 56 -2.18 11.14 -11.76
N GLU A 57 -3.13 11.93 -12.20
CA GLU A 57 -3.22 13.37 -11.93
C GLU A 57 -4.62 13.74 -11.45
N ASN A 58 -4.80 14.91 -10.87
CA ASN A 58 -6.14 15.45 -10.62
C ASN A 58 -6.84 15.75 -11.95
N LYS A 59 -8.15 15.48 -12.04
CA LYS A 59 -8.98 15.87 -13.20
C LYS A 59 -8.95 17.36 -13.43
N LYS A 60 -8.98 18.13 -12.35
CA LYS A 60 -8.88 19.59 -12.40
C LYS A 60 -7.44 20.04 -12.22
N ARG A 61 -6.84 20.59 -13.26
CA ARG A 61 -5.47 21.11 -13.24
C ARG A 61 -5.24 22.28 -12.27
N THR A 62 -6.31 22.93 -11.83
CA THR A 62 -6.28 24.03 -10.87
C THR A 62 -6.18 23.56 -9.42
N ASP A 63 -6.32 22.26 -9.17
CA ASP A 63 -6.21 21.70 -7.83
C ASP A 63 -4.76 21.76 -7.34
N SER A 64 -4.60 22.10 -6.07
CA SER A 64 -3.28 22.13 -5.43
C SER A 64 -2.69 20.72 -5.27
N SER A 65 -1.38 20.64 -5.01
CA SER A 65 -0.70 19.39 -4.63
C SER A 65 -1.34 18.76 -3.39
N ASP A 66 -1.76 19.59 -2.44
CA ASP A 66 -2.50 19.17 -1.25
C ASP A 66 -3.80 18.45 -1.59
N GLN A 67 -4.52 18.90 -2.63
CA GLN A 67 -5.76 18.26 -3.07
C GLN A 67 -5.48 16.91 -3.73
N LEU A 68 -4.38 16.80 -4.48
CA LEU A 68 -3.95 15.53 -5.05
C LEU A 68 -3.72 14.49 -3.95
N ASP A 69 -2.98 14.82 -2.90
CA ASP A 69 -2.74 13.89 -1.78
C ASP A 69 -4.02 13.47 -1.07
N VAL A 70 -4.96 14.39 -0.90
CA VAL A 70 -6.29 14.08 -0.34
C VAL A 70 -7.03 13.07 -1.22
N ASN A 71 -7.05 13.28 -2.53
CA ASN A 71 -7.73 12.40 -3.48
C ASN A 71 -7.06 11.02 -3.54
N LEU A 72 -5.72 10.98 -3.57
CA LEU A 72 -4.95 9.73 -3.52
C LEU A 72 -5.21 8.94 -2.24
N TYR A 73 -5.23 9.62 -1.08
CA TYR A 73 -5.53 8.97 0.20
C TYR A 73 -6.96 8.40 0.24
N LYS A 74 -7.95 9.15 -0.25
CA LYS A 74 -9.34 8.69 -0.33
C LYS A 74 -9.46 7.44 -1.22
N ALA A 75 -8.87 7.49 -2.40
CA ALA A 75 -8.84 6.36 -3.32
C ALA A 75 -8.15 5.14 -2.70
N LYS A 76 -6.99 5.35 -2.05
CA LYS A 76 -6.29 4.27 -1.33
C LYS A 76 -7.18 3.62 -0.27
N LYS A 77 -7.88 4.40 0.53
CA LYS A 77 -8.80 3.88 1.56
C LYS A 77 -9.96 3.09 0.97
N LEU A 78 -10.42 3.45 -0.21
CA LEU A 78 -11.45 2.69 -0.90
C LEU A 78 -10.89 1.36 -1.44
N PHE A 79 -9.66 1.34 -1.99
CA PHE A 79 -8.98 0.09 -2.33
C PHE A 79 -8.85 -0.83 -1.12
N ASP A 80 -8.35 -0.31 -0.01
CA ASP A 80 -8.15 -1.08 1.24
C ASP A 80 -9.46 -1.65 1.81
N LYS A 81 -10.60 -1.00 1.54
CA LYS A 81 -11.91 -1.40 2.04
C LYS A 81 -12.65 -2.36 1.11
N LYS A 82 -12.48 -2.20 -0.19
CA LYS A 82 -13.30 -2.87 -1.20
C LYS A 82 -12.74 -4.22 -1.62
N PHE A 83 -11.42 -4.40 -1.56
CA PHE A 83 -10.75 -5.56 -2.13
C PHE A 83 -10.06 -6.45 -1.10
N ASP A 84 -10.08 -7.76 -1.37
CA ASP A 84 -9.32 -8.74 -0.62
C ASP A 84 -7.83 -8.65 -1.00
N PHE A 85 -6.97 -8.47 0.00
CA PHE A 85 -5.53 -8.24 -0.21
C PHE A 85 -4.78 -9.43 -0.81
N GLU A 86 -5.28 -10.64 -0.62
CA GLU A 86 -4.62 -11.85 -1.10
C GLU A 86 -5.21 -12.35 -2.42
N ARG A 87 -6.51 -12.16 -2.59
CA ARG A 87 -7.26 -12.73 -3.72
C ARG A 87 -7.42 -11.77 -4.89
N GLU A 88 -7.41 -10.49 -4.62
CA GLU A 88 -7.73 -9.46 -5.61
C GLU A 88 -6.59 -8.47 -5.78
N LEU A 89 -6.44 -7.52 -4.88
CA LEU A 89 -5.39 -6.51 -4.96
C LEU A 89 -5.02 -5.93 -3.60
N TYR A 90 -3.78 -5.47 -3.50
CA TYR A 90 -3.25 -4.72 -2.38
C TYR A 90 -2.55 -3.45 -2.85
N CYS A 91 -2.96 -2.30 -2.32
CA CYS A 91 -2.32 -1.03 -2.59
C CYS A 91 -1.15 -0.78 -1.62
N CYS A 92 0.09 -1.00 -2.07
CA CYS A 92 1.28 -0.77 -1.27
C CYS A 92 1.45 0.69 -0.89
N SER A 93 1.32 1.57 -1.87
CA SER A 93 1.35 3.03 -1.70
C SER A 93 0.55 3.73 -2.79
N PHE A 94 -0.03 4.88 -2.47
CA PHE A 94 -0.67 5.78 -3.43
C PHE A 94 -0.49 7.20 -2.92
N SER A 95 0.52 7.90 -3.44
CA SER A 95 0.99 9.19 -2.91
C SER A 95 1.67 10.02 -3.97
N ALA A 96 1.69 11.33 -3.79
CA ALA A 96 2.49 12.25 -4.60
C ALA A 96 3.99 12.18 -4.23
N ASP A 97 4.30 11.93 -2.96
CA ASP A 97 5.66 12.11 -2.40
C ASP A 97 6.36 10.81 -2.03
N THR A 98 5.62 9.69 -1.93
CA THR A 98 6.17 8.45 -1.39
C THR A 98 5.82 7.26 -2.27
N VAL A 99 6.81 6.42 -2.57
CA VAL A 99 6.61 5.11 -3.19
C VAL A 99 7.15 4.02 -2.27
N VAL A 100 6.42 2.89 -2.20
CA VAL A 100 6.81 1.75 -1.35
C VAL A 100 7.12 0.55 -2.23
N TYR A 101 8.40 0.20 -2.31
CA TYR A 101 8.87 -1.07 -2.83
C TYR A 101 8.95 -2.07 -1.69
N LYS A 102 8.36 -3.24 -1.85
CA LYS A 102 8.38 -4.29 -0.82
C LYS A 102 8.06 -5.66 -1.42
N GLY A 103 8.34 -6.73 -0.68
CA GLY A 103 8.02 -8.07 -1.17
C GLY A 103 8.61 -9.19 -0.32
N LEU A 104 8.36 -10.42 -0.75
CA LEU A 104 8.98 -11.64 -0.23
C LEU A 104 10.30 -11.91 -0.96
N VAL A 105 11.25 -10.98 -0.82
CA VAL A 105 12.54 -10.99 -1.50
C VAL A 105 13.64 -10.93 -0.46
N MET A 106 14.73 -11.65 -0.69
CA MET A 106 15.92 -11.56 0.16
C MET A 106 16.51 -10.15 0.04
N PRO A 107 16.97 -9.55 1.15
CA PRO A 107 17.54 -8.20 1.11
C PRO A 107 18.69 -8.04 0.12
N SER A 108 19.52 -9.08 -0.05
CA SER A 108 20.64 -9.12 -1.00
C SER A 108 20.22 -9.10 -2.47
N GLU A 109 18.98 -9.49 -2.77
CA GLU A 109 18.45 -9.60 -4.12
C GLU A 109 17.42 -8.51 -4.44
N PHE A 110 17.24 -7.54 -3.55
CA PHE A 110 16.14 -6.59 -3.64
C PHE A 110 16.30 -5.59 -4.78
N ASP A 111 17.51 -5.16 -5.07
CA ASP A 111 17.86 -4.29 -6.20
C ASP A 111 17.85 -5.05 -7.54
N SER A 112 18.23 -6.33 -7.52
CA SER A 112 18.10 -7.20 -8.70
C SER A 112 16.63 -7.51 -9.02
N PHE A 113 15.79 -7.63 -7.98
CA PHE A 113 14.35 -7.81 -8.15
C PHE A 113 13.67 -6.56 -8.65
N TYR A 114 13.92 -5.42 -8.02
CA TYR A 114 13.40 -4.13 -8.45
C TYR A 114 14.49 -3.33 -9.16
N THR A 115 14.65 -3.58 -10.45
CA THR A 115 15.69 -2.91 -11.26
C THR A 115 15.61 -1.38 -11.27
N ASP A 116 14.43 -0.82 -10.98
CA ASP A 116 14.28 0.63 -10.76
C ASP A 116 15.19 1.14 -9.64
N LEU A 117 15.48 0.33 -8.62
CA LEU A 117 16.30 0.73 -7.47
C LEU A 117 17.81 0.76 -7.79
N SER A 118 18.22 0.13 -8.88
CA SER A 118 19.59 0.18 -9.39
C SER A 118 19.84 1.40 -10.28
N ASP A 119 18.81 2.14 -10.66
CA ASP A 119 18.95 3.35 -11.47
C ASP A 119 19.47 4.52 -10.63
N THR A 120 20.71 4.93 -10.88
CA THR A 120 21.37 6.03 -10.16
C THR A 120 20.76 7.41 -10.39
N SER A 121 19.84 7.53 -11.35
CA SER A 121 19.06 8.78 -11.56
C SER A 121 17.97 8.96 -10.49
N HIS A 122 17.52 7.89 -9.84
CA HIS A 122 16.57 7.96 -8.74
C HIS A 122 17.18 8.64 -7.51
N ARG A 123 16.58 9.75 -7.10
CA ARG A 123 17.00 10.51 -5.93
C ARG A 123 15.84 10.62 -4.95
N THR A 124 16.15 10.52 -3.68
CA THR A 124 15.18 10.72 -2.60
C THR A 124 15.83 11.47 -1.44
N ALA A 125 15.02 12.24 -0.72
CA ALA A 125 15.46 12.94 0.49
C ALA A 125 15.60 12.00 1.70
N SER A 126 14.84 10.90 1.72
CA SER A 126 14.86 9.94 2.83
C SER A 126 14.45 8.54 2.36
N VAL A 127 15.00 7.53 3.03
CA VAL A 127 14.63 6.12 2.82
C VAL A 127 14.28 5.51 4.16
N MET A 128 13.08 4.91 4.23
CA MET A 128 12.68 4.06 5.34
C MET A 128 12.69 2.62 4.87
N PHE A 129 13.39 1.73 5.58
CA PHE A 129 13.47 0.34 5.17
C PHE A 129 13.32 -0.61 6.36
N HIS A 130 12.91 -1.85 6.05
CA HIS A 130 12.82 -2.95 7.01
C HIS A 130 13.11 -4.27 6.30
N ILE A 131 13.99 -5.08 6.86
CA ILE A 131 14.49 -6.31 6.21
C ILE A 131 13.91 -7.61 6.77
N ARG A 132 13.01 -7.52 7.76
CA ARG A 132 12.45 -8.70 8.41
C ARG A 132 10.92 -8.70 8.38
N PHE A 133 10.38 -9.91 8.35
CA PHE A 133 8.98 -10.19 8.68
C PHE A 133 8.81 -10.44 10.17
N SER A 134 7.58 -10.36 10.66
CA SER A 134 7.23 -10.83 11.99
C SER A 134 7.55 -12.32 12.13
N THR A 135 8.19 -12.70 13.23
CA THR A 135 8.57 -14.11 13.49
C THR A 135 7.38 -15.00 13.81
N ASN A 136 6.24 -14.43 14.20
CA ASN A 136 5.05 -15.16 14.65
C ASN A 136 3.94 -15.23 13.59
N THR A 137 4.17 -14.74 12.39
CA THR A 137 3.21 -14.79 11.28
C THR A 137 3.83 -15.39 10.04
N SER A 138 3.02 -16.06 9.22
CA SER A 138 3.48 -16.51 7.91
C SER A 138 3.76 -15.32 7.01
N PRO A 139 4.94 -15.24 6.41
CA PRO A 139 5.28 -14.17 5.47
C PRO A 139 4.32 -14.15 4.27
N LYS A 140 3.85 -12.97 3.91
CA LYS A 140 3.00 -12.73 2.73
C LYS A 140 3.43 -11.44 2.05
N TRP A 141 3.24 -11.32 0.75
CA TRP A 141 3.66 -10.15 -0.03
C TRP A 141 3.16 -8.83 0.55
N HIS A 142 1.88 -8.75 0.88
CA HIS A 142 1.28 -7.54 1.42
C HIS A 142 1.71 -7.24 2.86
N LEU A 143 2.19 -8.24 3.62
CA LEU A 143 2.68 -8.09 4.99
C LEU A 143 4.13 -7.62 5.08
N ALA A 144 4.86 -7.55 3.96
CA ALA A 144 6.19 -6.95 3.95
C ALA A 144 6.14 -5.49 4.43
N GLN A 145 7.18 -5.07 5.16
CA GLN A 145 7.38 -3.68 5.54
C GLN A 145 8.35 -2.99 4.56
N PRO A 146 8.46 -1.68 4.58
CA PRO A 146 7.70 -0.74 5.42
C PRO A 146 6.30 -0.47 4.88
N TYR A 147 5.48 0.20 5.69
CA TYR A 147 4.25 0.86 5.24
C TYR A 147 4.54 2.33 4.94
N ARG A 148 3.62 3.03 4.28
CA ARG A 148 3.88 4.39 3.78
C ARG A 148 4.58 5.33 4.78
N VAL A 149 4.20 5.25 6.05
CA VAL A 149 4.72 6.17 7.09
C VAL A 149 5.15 5.46 8.37
N ILE A 150 5.16 4.14 8.38
CA ILE A 150 5.52 3.38 9.58
C ILE A 150 6.26 2.10 9.23
N ALA A 151 7.32 1.83 10.00
CA ALA A 151 7.97 0.54 10.09
C ALA A 151 8.30 0.29 11.56
N HIS A 152 8.19 -0.95 12.03
CA HIS A 152 8.56 -1.28 13.41
C HIS A 152 9.05 -2.72 13.51
N ASN A 153 9.85 -2.98 14.53
CA ASN A 153 10.41 -4.29 14.82
C ASN A 153 10.02 -4.74 16.24
N GLY A 154 8.75 -4.66 16.58
CA GLY A 154 8.24 -4.99 17.90
C GLY A 154 6.88 -5.65 17.87
N GLU A 155 6.46 -6.14 19.03
CA GLU A 155 5.15 -6.74 19.22
C GLU A 155 4.09 -5.68 19.51
N ILE A 156 2.91 -5.87 18.94
CA ILE A 156 1.73 -5.05 19.23
C ILE A 156 0.74 -5.92 20.00
N ASN A 157 0.76 -5.79 21.32
CA ASN A 157 0.00 -6.68 22.21
C ASN A 157 -1.47 -6.27 22.40
N THR A 158 -1.87 -5.11 21.94
CA THR A 158 -3.21 -4.54 22.21
C THR A 158 -3.90 -4.03 20.96
N ILE A 159 -3.76 -4.73 19.85
CA ILE A 159 -4.32 -4.27 18.59
C ILE A 159 -5.85 -4.07 18.65
N SER A 160 -6.57 -4.95 19.32
CA SER A 160 -8.01 -4.83 19.51
C SER A 160 -8.38 -3.59 20.32
N GLY A 161 -7.64 -3.32 21.40
CA GLY A 161 -7.78 -2.10 22.20
C GLY A 161 -7.51 -0.83 21.37
N ASN A 162 -6.43 -0.82 20.61
CA ASN A 162 -6.08 0.31 19.73
C ASN A 162 -7.15 0.57 18.68
N ARG A 163 -7.74 -0.48 18.13
CA ARG A 163 -8.87 -0.38 17.20
C ARG A 163 -10.10 0.23 17.84
N ASN A 164 -10.46 -0.27 18.99
CA ASN A 164 -11.63 0.21 19.72
C ASN A 164 -11.44 1.68 20.11
N TRP A 165 -10.25 2.07 20.53
CA TRP A 165 -9.91 3.48 20.77
C TRP A 165 -9.98 4.34 19.52
N ALA A 166 -9.48 3.85 18.38
CA ALA A 166 -9.58 4.56 17.11
C ALA A 166 -11.05 4.74 16.69
N LEU A 167 -11.88 3.70 16.85
CA LEU A 167 -13.31 3.76 16.56
C LEU A 167 -14.03 4.75 17.49
N ALA A 168 -13.75 4.71 18.78
CA ALA A 168 -14.35 5.62 19.76
C ALA A 168 -14.05 7.09 19.44
N ARG A 169 -12.81 7.38 19.04
CA ARG A 169 -12.38 8.74 18.65
C ARG A 169 -12.99 9.23 17.34
N MET A 170 -13.42 8.33 16.48
CA MET A 170 -13.90 8.69 15.14
C MET A 170 -15.06 9.68 15.16
N ASN A 171 -15.93 9.61 16.16
CA ASN A 171 -17.06 10.51 16.28
C ASN A 171 -16.65 11.97 16.53
N ASN A 172 -15.46 12.16 17.09
CA ASN A 172 -14.88 13.45 17.43
C ASN A 172 -13.89 13.95 16.36
N LEU A 173 -13.59 13.12 15.35
CA LEU A 173 -12.69 13.50 14.28
C LEU A 173 -13.44 14.23 13.17
N SER A 174 -12.99 15.43 12.88
CA SER A 174 -13.46 16.21 11.75
C SER A 174 -12.29 16.74 10.93
N SER A 175 -12.52 16.92 9.66
CA SER A 175 -11.53 17.51 8.77
C SER A 175 -12.22 18.30 7.67
N LYS A 176 -11.83 19.55 7.50
CA LYS A 176 -12.30 20.38 6.39
C LYS A 176 -11.92 19.79 5.02
N ARG A 177 -10.76 19.13 4.93
CA ARG A 177 -10.25 18.53 3.69
C ARG A 177 -10.94 17.21 3.32
N PHE A 178 -11.27 16.38 4.32
CA PHE A 178 -11.84 15.05 4.10
C PHE A 178 -13.36 15.00 4.23
N GLY A 179 -13.96 16.01 4.84
CA GLY A 179 -15.39 16.00 5.14
C GLY A 179 -15.75 14.93 6.18
N ASN A 180 -16.72 14.07 5.86
CA ASN A 180 -17.14 13.02 6.78
C ASN A 180 -16.08 11.90 6.91
N MET A 181 -15.31 11.92 7.99
CA MET A 181 -14.22 10.99 8.28
C MET A 181 -14.69 9.54 8.45
N ARG A 182 -15.96 9.28 8.77
CA ARG A 182 -16.50 7.93 8.92
C ARG A 182 -16.42 7.10 7.64
N LYS A 183 -16.44 7.74 6.49
CA LYS A 183 -16.32 7.07 5.19
C LYS A 183 -14.97 6.37 5.00
N TYR A 184 -13.93 6.87 5.68
CA TYR A 184 -12.55 6.40 5.53
C TYR A 184 -12.09 5.48 6.67
N GLN A 185 -13.02 4.91 7.42
CA GLN A 185 -12.71 3.92 8.46
C GLN A 185 -12.27 2.59 7.86
N PRO A 186 -11.40 1.83 8.57
CA PRO A 186 -10.69 2.24 9.78
C PRO A 186 -9.57 3.24 9.47
N LEU A 187 -9.41 4.30 10.27
CA LEU A 187 -8.26 5.23 10.15
C LEU A 187 -6.99 4.59 10.69
N ALA A 188 -7.11 3.80 11.76
CA ALA A 188 -6.01 2.98 12.23
C ALA A 188 -5.65 1.99 11.14
N VAL A 189 -4.41 2.06 10.71
CA VAL A 189 -3.88 1.18 9.69
C VAL A 189 -4.07 -0.25 10.13
N SER A 190 -4.46 -0.99 9.27
CA SER A 190 -4.50 -2.38 9.11
C SER A 190 -3.58 -3.14 10.08
N TYR A 191 -4.12 -3.48 11.16
CA TYR A 191 -3.69 -4.47 12.12
C TYR A 191 -3.45 -5.85 11.48
N THR A 192 -3.96 -6.12 10.32
CA THR A 192 -3.60 -7.30 9.53
C THR A 192 -2.13 -7.30 9.15
N HIS A 193 -1.50 -6.14 9.15
CA HIS A 193 -0.09 -5.98 8.86
C HIS A 193 0.79 -6.01 10.11
N LEU A 194 0.21 -5.74 11.28
CA LEU A 194 0.91 -5.58 12.53
C LEU A 194 0.53 -6.65 13.57
N THR A 195 -0.38 -7.56 13.24
CA THR A 195 -0.76 -8.61 14.19
C THR A 195 0.28 -9.68 14.26
N LEU A 196 0.78 -9.77 15.45
CA LEU A 196 1.14 -11.05 16.02
C LEU A 196 -0.15 -11.74 16.48
N PRO A 197 -0.31 -13.06 16.33
CA PRO A 197 -1.36 -13.77 17.04
C PRO A 197 -1.17 -13.46 18.52
N THR A 198 -2.13 -12.77 19.11
CA THR A 198 -2.22 -12.67 20.55
C THR A 198 -2.43 -14.11 21.02
N ILE A 199 -1.44 -14.65 21.66
CA ILE A 199 -1.62 -15.88 22.40
C ILE A 199 -2.62 -15.51 23.49
N ALA A 200 -3.82 -16.07 23.38
CA ALA A 200 -4.86 -15.92 24.37
C ALA A 200 -4.45 -16.64 25.67
#